data_72c70da5355ebf2c5845734c6f01fb17
#
_entry.id   72c70da5355ebf2c5845734c6f01fb17
#
_cell.length_a   1.000
_cell.length_b   1.000
_cell.length_c   1.000
_cell.angle_alpha   90.00
_cell.angle_beta   90.00
_cell.angle_gamma   90.00
#
_symmetry.space_group_name_H-M   'P 1'
#
loop_
_entity.id
_entity.type
_entity.pdbx_description
1 polymer ?
#
loop_
_entity_poly.entity_id
_entity_poly.type
_entity_poly.pdbx_seq_one_letter_code
_entity_poly.pdbx_strand_id
1 'polypeptide(L)'
;MNLTVRSLLLLLSLFAAGCGKSSSSPKILRVGFVPAENAQQVIQNAQPIVDILQNRLGMEVQPFVATDYTGVIEALRGNKLDIAFLTPASYVLAKNEANVRVVLKSERKGSAFYYAAIITRADSGIKRLEDLRGKTFAFGDPLSTSANVFPRKMFHEHGIDPVRDFKQILNSGGHDATVLAVLNRKVDAGATYANSPDSNDTAWTRYLKNPADVKMIRAIAFSEPIPADNLVVNANLDDRVAKKIEEIFLDLSHDPKGKQMLRDLYQIDGFVPATDKDYDSVRQAFDIAGIPIKEALQKKQP
;
A
#
# COMPACT_ATOMS: atom_id res chain seq x y z
N MET A 1 -85.95 18.34 2.57
CA MET A 1 -84.83 19.29 2.64
C MET A 1 -83.59 18.49 3.05
N ASN A 2 -83.02 18.08 2.13
CA ASN A 2 -81.91 18.01 1.22
C ASN A 2 -81.01 16.82 1.48
N LEU A 3 -81.28 15.80 0.68
CA LEU A 3 -80.54 14.52 0.52
C LEU A 3 -79.53 14.64 -0.63
N THR A 4 -78.67 15.66 -0.70
CA THR A 4 -77.82 15.86 -1.88
C THR A 4 -76.37 16.26 -1.58
N VAL A 5 -75.87 16.14 -0.35
CA VAL A 5 -74.48 16.52 -0.01
C VAL A 5 -73.60 15.37 0.52
N ARG A 6 -74.09 14.10 0.55
CA ARG A 6 -73.33 12.95 1.10
C ARG A 6 -72.69 12.03 0.06
N SER A 7 -72.81 12.30 -1.23
CA SER A 7 -72.27 11.41 -2.28
C SER A 7 -71.07 11.94 -3.04
N LEU A 8 -70.42 13.03 -2.60
CA LEU A 8 -69.27 13.59 -3.29
C LEU A 8 -67.93 13.53 -2.52
N LEU A 9 -67.87 12.74 -1.46
CA LEU A 9 -66.65 12.63 -0.62
C LEU A 9 -66.03 11.23 -0.62
N LEU A 10 -66.41 10.34 -1.52
CA LEU A 10 -65.96 8.93 -1.56
C LEU A 10 -65.19 8.56 -2.85
N LEU A 11 -64.68 9.51 -3.63
CA LEU A 11 -64.02 9.26 -4.92
C LEU A 11 -62.65 9.95 -5.05
N LEU A 12 -61.99 10.27 -3.93
CA LEU A 12 -60.67 10.95 -4.02
C LEU A 12 -59.60 10.26 -3.14
N SER A 13 -59.60 8.93 -3.02
CA SER A 13 -58.59 8.20 -2.24
C SER A 13 -57.95 7.01 -2.96
N LEU A 14 -57.82 7.05 -4.28
CA LEU A 14 -57.19 5.97 -5.06
C LEU A 14 -56.21 6.48 -6.12
N PHE A 15 -55.27 7.40 -5.75
CA PHE A 15 -54.13 7.69 -6.63
C PHE A 15 -52.94 8.16 -5.79
N ALA A 16 -52.34 7.28 -4.98
CA ALA A 16 -51.05 7.52 -4.39
C ALA A 16 -50.26 6.20 -4.18
N ALA A 17 -50.32 5.28 -5.15
CA ALA A 17 -49.31 4.23 -5.30
C ALA A 17 -48.29 4.69 -6.32
N GLY A 18 -47.64 5.82 -6.03
CA GLY A 18 -46.45 6.24 -6.73
C GLY A 18 -45.32 5.29 -6.34
N CYS A 19 -44.99 4.31 -7.20
CA CYS A 19 -43.72 3.60 -7.17
C CYS A 19 -42.58 4.63 -7.18
N GLY A 20 -42.12 5.03 -6.01
CA GLY A 20 -40.82 5.63 -5.82
C GLY A 20 -39.76 4.63 -6.28
N LYS A 21 -39.39 4.64 -7.57
CA LYS A 21 -38.08 4.11 -7.96
C LYS A 21 -37.08 4.90 -7.17
N SER A 22 -36.60 4.31 -6.08
CA SER A 22 -35.38 4.71 -5.44
C SER A 22 -34.30 4.66 -6.54
N SER A 23 -33.98 5.78 -7.13
CA SER A 23 -32.79 5.93 -7.94
C SER A 23 -31.61 5.85 -6.97
N SER A 24 -31.24 4.62 -6.59
CA SER A 24 -29.94 4.41 -5.96
C SER A 24 -28.91 4.87 -6.98
N SER A 25 -28.27 6.01 -6.74
CA SER A 25 -27.05 6.39 -7.46
C SER A 25 -26.16 5.16 -7.57
N PRO A 26 -25.57 4.89 -8.75
CA PRO A 26 -24.69 3.74 -8.90
C PRO A 26 -23.65 3.79 -7.78
N LYS A 27 -23.54 2.71 -7.00
CA LYS A 27 -22.54 2.63 -5.95
C LYS A 27 -21.18 2.64 -6.63
N ILE A 28 -20.37 3.63 -6.29
CA ILE A 28 -19.00 3.75 -6.76
C ILE A 28 -18.10 3.06 -5.73
N LEU A 29 -17.24 2.16 -6.18
CA LEU A 29 -16.17 1.57 -5.37
C LEU A 29 -14.88 2.39 -5.57
N ARG A 30 -14.32 2.92 -4.52
CA ARG A 30 -13.09 3.72 -4.54
C ARG A 30 -11.93 2.88 -4.04
N VAL A 31 -10.91 2.72 -4.89
CA VAL A 31 -9.76 1.85 -4.65
C VAL A 31 -8.50 2.70 -4.47
N GLY A 32 -7.90 2.65 -3.28
CA GLY A 32 -6.68 3.38 -2.96
C GLY A 32 -5.41 2.58 -3.24
N PHE A 33 -4.37 3.28 -3.71
CA PHE A 33 -3.04 2.73 -3.92
C PHE A 33 -1.99 3.66 -3.31
N VAL A 34 -1.02 3.10 -2.58
CA VAL A 34 0.13 3.86 -2.09
C VAL A 34 1.10 4.16 -3.24
N PRO A 35 1.72 5.36 -3.29
CA PRO A 35 2.70 5.71 -4.33
C PRO A 35 4.07 5.08 -4.01
N ALA A 36 4.17 3.75 -4.04
CA ALA A 36 5.41 3.03 -3.78
C ALA A 36 6.48 3.25 -4.87
N GLU A 37 6.05 3.71 -6.03
CA GLU A 37 6.84 4.11 -7.19
C GLU A 37 6.15 5.30 -7.88
N ASN A 38 6.56 5.67 -9.07
CA ASN A 38 5.93 6.77 -9.82
C ASN A 38 4.39 6.62 -9.87
N ALA A 39 3.65 7.59 -9.34
CA ALA A 39 2.20 7.54 -9.17
C ALA A 39 1.44 7.33 -10.49
N GLN A 40 1.94 7.92 -11.59
CA GLN A 40 1.33 7.73 -12.92
C GLN A 40 1.45 6.29 -13.40
N GLN A 41 2.59 5.66 -13.14
CA GLN A 41 2.82 4.25 -13.45
C GLN A 41 1.89 3.35 -12.62
N VAL A 42 1.70 3.65 -11.34
CA VAL A 42 0.76 2.92 -10.47
C VAL A 42 -0.66 2.98 -11.02
N ILE A 43 -1.15 4.16 -11.44
CA ILE A 43 -2.49 4.32 -12.05
C ILE A 43 -2.62 3.48 -13.33
N GLN A 44 -1.63 3.56 -14.22
CA GLN A 44 -1.66 2.80 -15.49
C GLN A 44 -1.66 1.30 -15.25
N ASN A 45 -0.84 0.82 -14.33
CA ASN A 45 -0.74 -0.60 -14.00
C ASN A 45 -1.98 -1.12 -13.24
N ALA A 46 -2.68 -0.25 -12.51
CA ALA A 46 -3.90 -0.60 -11.79
C ALA A 46 -5.14 -0.72 -12.70
N GLN A 47 -5.14 -0.05 -13.86
CA GLN A 47 -6.32 0.03 -14.72
C GLN A 47 -6.92 -1.34 -15.11
N PRO A 48 -6.15 -2.37 -15.51
CA PRO A 48 -6.72 -3.68 -15.83
C PRO A 48 -7.43 -4.34 -14.64
N ILE A 49 -6.95 -4.12 -13.42
CA ILE A 49 -7.57 -4.63 -12.18
C ILE A 49 -8.86 -3.86 -11.89
N VAL A 50 -8.85 -2.55 -12.07
CA VAL A 50 -10.03 -1.68 -11.95
C VAL A 50 -11.14 -2.15 -12.90
N ASP A 51 -10.80 -2.44 -14.16
CA ASP A 51 -11.75 -2.92 -15.18
C ASP A 51 -12.36 -4.28 -14.78
N ILE A 52 -11.56 -5.20 -14.24
CA ILE A 52 -12.05 -6.50 -13.74
C ILE A 52 -12.99 -6.29 -12.54
N LEU A 53 -12.61 -5.47 -11.59
CA LEU A 53 -13.47 -5.15 -10.43
C LEU A 53 -14.81 -4.57 -10.90
N GLN A 54 -14.77 -3.59 -11.82
CA GLN A 54 -15.97 -2.97 -12.38
C GLN A 54 -16.88 -4.00 -13.05
N ASN A 55 -16.33 -4.86 -13.90
CA ASN A 55 -17.09 -5.88 -14.62
C ASN A 55 -17.67 -6.95 -13.68
N ARG A 56 -16.88 -7.43 -12.71
CA ARG A 56 -17.30 -8.53 -11.82
C ARG A 56 -18.24 -8.08 -10.69
N LEU A 57 -18.13 -6.81 -10.26
CA LEU A 57 -19.00 -6.23 -9.23
C LEU A 57 -20.27 -5.60 -9.81
N GLY A 58 -20.26 -5.21 -11.10
CA GLY A 58 -21.36 -4.50 -11.73
C GLY A 58 -21.56 -3.09 -11.18
N MET A 59 -20.48 -2.41 -10.76
CA MET A 59 -20.49 -1.04 -10.25
C MET A 59 -19.30 -0.27 -10.81
N GLU A 60 -19.41 1.06 -10.83
CA GLU A 60 -18.28 1.93 -11.18
C GLU A 60 -17.13 1.75 -10.19
N VAL A 61 -15.90 1.69 -10.68
CA VAL A 61 -14.68 1.58 -9.86
C VAL A 61 -13.75 2.74 -10.17
N GLN A 62 -13.38 3.51 -9.14
CA GLN A 62 -12.51 4.67 -9.27
C GLN A 62 -11.18 4.42 -8.55
N PRO A 63 -10.05 4.37 -9.27
CA PRO A 63 -8.73 4.31 -8.66
C PRO A 63 -8.32 5.66 -8.09
N PHE A 64 -7.59 5.63 -6.99
CA PHE A 64 -7.02 6.78 -6.33
C PHE A 64 -5.58 6.51 -5.92
N VAL A 65 -4.66 7.37 -6.31
CA VAL A 65 -3.27 7.38 -5.83
C VAL A 65 -3.03 8.70 -5.12
N ALA A 66 -2.63 8.64 -3.86
CA ALA A 66 -2.29 9.83 -3.08
C ALA A 66 -0.89 10.35 -3.43
N THR A 67 -0.53 11.52 -2.93
CA THR A 67 0.82 12.08 -3.06
C THR A 67 1.85 11.39 -2.16
N ASP A 68 1.38 10.77 -1.08
CA ASP A 68 2.16 9.99 -0.12
C ASP A 68 1.28 8.94 0.57
N TYR A 69 1.89 8.10 1.38
CA TYR A 69 1.19 6.99 2.06
C TYR A 69 0.18 7.48 3.09
N THR A 70 0.46 8.59 3.77
CA THR A 70 -0.47 9.22 4.72
C THR A 70 -1.78 9.63 4.05
N GLY A 71 -1.71 10.17 2.82
CA GLY A 71 -2.90 10.57 2.07
C GLY A 71 -3.89 9.44 1.81
N VAL A 72 -3.41 8.20 1.62
CA VAL A 72 -4.30 7.03 1.47
C VAL A 72 -5.01 6.72 2.80
N ILE A 73 -4.29 6.78 3.92
CA ILE A 73 -4.85 6.53 5.26
C ILE A 73 -5.90 7.59 5.61
N GLU A 74 -5.62 8.87 5.33
CA GLU A 74 -6.56 9.96 5.53
C GLU A 74 -7.82 9.82 4.67
N ALA A 75 -7.67 9.35 3.43
CA ALA A 75 -8.81 9.08 2.55
C ALA A 75 -9.67 7.91 3.06
N LEU A 76 -9.05 6.85 3.62
CA LEU A 76 -9.76 5.76 4.29
C LEU A 76 -10.48 6.27 5.55
N ARG A 77 -9.81 7.05 6.39
CA ARG A 77 -10.38 7.65 7.62
C ARG A 77 -11.58 8.53 7.31
N GLY A 78 -11.49 9.31 6.24
CA GLY A 78 -12.56 10.17 5.76
C GLY A 78 -13.67 9.46 4.98
N ASN A 79 -13.68 8.11 4.92
CA ASN A 79 -14.62 7.29 4.12
C ASN A 79 -14.64 7.70 2.64
N LYS A 80 -13.50 8.18 2.11
CA LYS A 80 -13.31 8.52 0.70
C LYS A 80 -12.73 7.36 -0.11
N LEU A 81 -12.33 6.28 0.55
CA LEU A 81 -11.91 5.02 -0.04
C LEU A 81 -12.68 3.88 0.62
N ASP A 82 -13.05 2.89 -0.20
CA ASP A 82 -13.77 1.70 0.22
C ASP A 82 -12.81 0.53 0.45
N ILE A 83 -11.77 0.44 -0.37
CA ILE A 83 -10.67 -0.52 -0.25
C ILE A 83 -9.33 0.16 -0.56
N ALA A 84 -8.23 -0.40 -0.08
CA ALA A 84 -6.89 0.07 -0.43
C ALA A 84 -5.84 -1.04 -0.38
N PHE A 85 -4.81 -0.89 -1.23
CA PHE A 85 -3.57 -1.63 -1.14
C PHE A 85 -2.61 -0.84 -0.26
N LEU A 86 -2.20 -1.44 0.85
CA LEU A 86 -1.34 -0.81 1.84
C LEU A 86 -0.07 -1.61 2.07
N THR A 87 0.98 -0.89 2.47
CA THR A 87 2.15 -1.56 3.07
C THR A 87 1.81 -2.02 4.49
N PRO A 88 2.55 -2.98 5.06
CA PRO A 88 2.33 -3.41 6.44
C PRO A 88 2.33 -2.28 7.46
N ALA A 89 3.26 -1.32 7.35
CA ALA A 89 3.32 -0.16 8.25
C ALA A 89 2.12 0.78 8.07
N SER A 90 1.72 1.03 6.82
CA SER A 90 0.51 1.82 6.52
C SER A 90 -0.75 1.15 7.05
N TYR A 91 -0.81 -0.20 6.99
CA TYR A 91 -1.93 -0.95 7.56
C TYR A 91 -2.01 -0.80 9.09
N VAL A 92 -0.90 -0.99 9.80
CA VAL A 92 -0.87 -0.85 11.26
C VAL A 92 -1.40 0.52 11.69
N LEU A 93 -1.03 1.57 10.96
CA LEU A 93 -1.53 2.92 11.22
C LEU A 93 -3.02 3.07 10.82
N ALA A 94 -3.42 2.60 9.64
CA ALA A 94 -4.80 2.66 9.16
C ALA A 94 -5.76 1.88 10.07
N LYS A 95 -5.31 0.75 10.65
CA LYS A 95 -6.10 -0.03 11.62
C LYS A 95 -6.47 0.78 12.85
N ASN A 96 -5.57 1.64 13.32
CA ASN A 96 -5.79 2.48 14.49
C ASN A 96 -6.63 3.74 14.18
N GLU A 97 -6.49 4.29 12.96
CA GLU A 97 -6.99 5.64 12.64
C GLU A 97 -8.20 5.65 11.68
N ALA A 98 -8.41 4.60 10.91
CA ALA A 98 -9.32 4.61 9.76
C ALA A 98 -10.38 3.49 9.75
N ASN A 99 -10.54 2.76 10.87
CA ASN A 99 -11.53 1.68 10.98
C ASN A 99 -11.54 0.72 9.77
N VAL A 100 -10.38 0.19 9.42
CA VAL A 100 -10.21 -0.78 8.33
C VAL A 100 -10.00 -2.19 8.86
N ARG A 101 -10.30 -3.19 8.04
CA ARG A 101 -9.91 -4.57 8.27
C ARG A 101 -9.08 -5.10 7.10
N VAL A 102 -8.02 -5.83 7.39
CA VAL A 102 -7.26 -6.55 6.38
C VAL A 102 -8.04 -7.79 5.96
N VAL A 103 -8.02 -8.09 4.67
CA VAL A 103 -8.68 -9.28 4.12
C VAL A 103 -7.70 -10.22 3.44
N LEU A 104 -6.72 -9.68 2.72
CA LEU A 104 -5.72 -10.44 1.98
C LEU A 104 -4.34 -9.85 2.19
N LYS A 105 -3.31 -10.67 2.08
CA LYS A 105 -1.90 -10.26 1.89
C LYS A 105 -1.36 -10.84 0.61
N SER A 106 -0.46 -10.09 0.00
CA SER A 106 0.14 -10.49 -1.28
C SER A 106 1.12 -11.65 -1.11
N GLU A 107 1.25 -12.43 -2.18
CA GLU A 107 2.23 -13.51 -2.30
C GLU A 107 3.13 -13.25 -3.50
N ARG A 108 4.43 -13.52 -3.35
CA ARG A 108 5.44 -13.42 -4.39
C ARG A 108 6.29 -14.68 -4.37
N LYS A 109 6.32 -15.45 -5.47
CA LYS A 109 7.07 -16.69 -5.58
C LYS A 109 6.80 -17.70 -4.45
N GLY A 110 5.53 -17.80 -4.03
CA GLY A 110 5.10 -18.70 -2.96
C GLY A 110 5.42 -18.20 -1.55
N SER A 111 5.85 -16.94 -1.38
CA SER A 111 6.11 -16.32 -0.09
C SER A 111 5.19 -15.15 0.16
N ALA A 112 4.53 -15.12 1.33
CA ALA A 112 3.79 -13.98 1.84
C ALA A 112 4.66 -13.09 2.74
N PHE A 113 5.97 -13.07 2.49
CA PHE A 113 6.97 -12.25 3.16
C PHE A 113 7.92 -11.61 2.16
N TYR A 114 8.51 -10.49 2.52
CA TYR A 114 9.58 -9.80 1.81
C TYR A 114 10.56 -9.18 2.81
N TYR A 115 11.56 -8.42 2.36
CA TYR A 115 12.63 -7.93 3.21
C TYR A 115 12.93 -6.46 2.92
N ALA A 116 13.30 -5.70 3.95
CA ALA A 116 14.03 -4.46 3.74
C ALA A 116 15.46 -4.78 3.30
N ALA A 117 15.98 -3.99 2.37
CA ALA A 117 17.35 -4.08 1.90
C ALA A 117 18.03 -2.73 2.05
N ILE A 118 19.19 -2.70 2.68
CA ILE A 118 20.07 -1.53 2.68
C ILE A 118 21.02 -1.69 1.52
N ILE A 119 20.91 -0.77 0.54
CA ILE A 119 21.65 -0.83 -0.70
C ILE A 119 22.70 0.28 -0.79
N THR A 120 23.77 -0.02 -1.51
CA THR A 120 24.82 0.93 -1.85
C THR A 120 25.38 0.60 -3.23
N ARG A 121 26.23 1.46 -3.78
CA ARG A 121 26.99 1.12 -4.98
C ARG A 121 28.04 0.05 -4.67
N ALA A 122 28.25 -0.86 -5.61
CA ALA A 122 29.24 -1.92 -5.48
C ALA A 122 30.68 -1.38 -5.34
N ASP A 123 30.95 -0.19 -5.92
CA ASP A 123 32.24 0.51 -5.89
C ASP A 123 32.38 1.54 -4.76
N SER A 124 31.44 1.59 -3.78
CA SER A 124 31.42 2.58 -2.71
C SER A 124 32.44 2.32 -1.58
N GLY A 125 32.91 1.08 -1.47
CA GLY A 125 33.71 0.64 -0.30
C GLY A 125 32.89 0.33 0.97
N ILE A 126 31.60 0.68 1.01
CA ILE A 126 30.68 0.42 2.15
C ILE A 126 30.30 -1.07 2.13
N LYS A 127 30.53 -1.81 3.22
CA LYS A 127 30.34 -3.26 3.29
C LYS A 127 29.34 -3.71 4.35
N ARG A 128 29.09 -2.92 5.37
CA ARG A 128 28.23 -3.21 6.53
C ARG A 128 27.55 -1.94 7.04
N LEU A 129 26.59 -2.08 7.95
CA LEU A 129 25.80 -0.95 8.45
C LEU A 129 26.65 0.10 9.18
N GLU A 130 27.67 -0.33 9.92
CA GLU A 130 28.55 0.58 10.67
C GLU A 130 29.34 1.53 9.75
N ASP A 131 29.62 1.14 8.50
CA ASP A 131 30.32 1.96 7.50
C ASP A 131 29.45 3.15 7.02
N LEU A 132 28.17 3.18 7.38
CA LEU A 132 27.24 4.27 7.04
C LEU A 132 27.38 5.50 7.94
N ARG A 133 28.13 5.42 9.05
CA ARG A 133 28.41 6.58 9.90
C ARG A 133 29.12 7.66 9.10
N GLY A 134 28.62 8.90 9.19
CA GLY A 134 29.11 10.03 8.41
C GLY A 134 28.77 10.00 6.90
N LYS A 135 27.95 9.06 6.43
CA LYS A 135 27.48 8.95 5.05
C LYS A 135 26.14 9.60 4.84
N THR A 136 25.79 9.84 3.58
CA THR A 136 24.45 10.28 3.18
C THR A 136 23.57 9.08 2.93
N PHE A 137 22.31 9.14 3.41
CA PHE A 137 21.39 8.00 3.35
C PHE A 137 20.00 8.42 2.84
N ALA A 138 19.40 7.61 1.97
CA ALA A 138 18.03 7.80 1.52
C ALA A 138 17.08 6.78 2.20
N PHE A 139 16.10 7.31 2.95
CA PHE A 139 14.90 6.58 3.32
C PHE A 139 13.81 6.81 2.26
N GLY A 140 12.83 5.90 2.17
CA GLY A 140 11.60 6.11 1.40
C GLY A 140 10.57 6.97 2.15
N ASP A 141 9.28 6.77 1.82
CA ASP A 141 8.18 7.38 2.57
C ASP A 141 8.24 6.99 4.06
N PRO A 142 7.91 7.90 5.00
CA PRO A 142 7.91 7.60 6.44
C PRO A 142 7.09 6.38 6.84
N LEU A 143 6.03 6.04 6.09
CA LEU A 143 5.18 4.85 6.30
C LEU A 143 5.55 3.67 5.39
N SER A 144 6.66 3.75 4.68
CA SER A 144 7.19 2.58 3.97
C SER A 144 7.80 1.59 4.97
N THR A 145 7.32 0.36 4.96
CA THR A 145 7.79 -0.68 5.86
C THR A 145 9.25 -1.02 5.59
N SER A 146 9.60 -1.31 4.33
CA SER A 146 10.95 -1.75 3.94
C SER A 146 11.92 -0.61 3.63
N ALA A 147 11.41 0.60 3.34
CA ALA A 147 12.30 1.72 3.05
C ALA A 147 12.41 2.74 4.21
N ASN A 148 11.70 2.53 5.33
CA ASN A 148 11.83 3.42 6.50
C ASN A 148 11.73 2.67 7.84
N VAL A 149 10.63 1.97 8.14
CA VAL A 149 10.38 1.44 9.49
C VAL A 149 11.39 0.34 9.86
N PHE A 150 11.50 -0.71 9.06
CA PHE A 150 12.45 -1.80 9.31
C PHE A 150 13.92 -1.36 9.20
N PRO A 151 14.34 -0.53 8.23
CA PRO A 151 15.67 0.07 8.24
C PRO A 151 16.02 0.80 9.54
N ARG A 152 15.10 1.60 10.09
CA ARG A 152 15.34 2.29 11.38
C ARG A 152 15.45 1.30 12.53
N LYS A 153 14.63 0.24 12.55
CA LYS A 153 14.78 -0.88 13.50
C LYS A 153 16.17 -1.50 13.38
N MET A 154 16.60 -1.85 12.16
CA MET A 154 17.94 -2.43 11.91
C MET A 154 19.05 -1.51 12.43
N PHE A 155 18.99 -0.21 12.16
CA PHE A 155 19.97 0.75 12.67
C PHE A 155 19.96 0.82 14.19
N HIS A 156 18.80 0.88 14.82
CA HIS A 156 18.68 0.88 16.28
C HIS A 156 19.32 -0.37 16.91
N GLU A 157 19.07 -1.55 16.35
CA GLU A 157 19.65 -2.84 16.83
C GLU A 157 21.18 -2.89 16.68
N HIS A 158 21.74 -2.11 15.73
CA HIS A 158 23.20 -1.95 15.54
C HIS A 158 23.78 -0.73 16.26
N GLY A 159 23.02 -0.08 17.15
CA GLY A 159 23.47 1.10 17.90
C GLY A 159 23.77 2.30 17.01
N ILE A 160 23.11 2.39 15.84
CA ILE A 160 23.22 3.49 14.91
C ILE A 160 21.97 4.38 15.04
N ASP A 161 22.17 5.65 15.35
CA ASP A 161 21.12 6.66 15.30
C ASP A 161 21.25 7.44 13.98
N PRO A 162 20.31 7.25 13.02
CA PRO A 162 20.39 7.91 11.72
C PRO A 162 20.48 9.43 11.81
N VAL A 163 19.80 10.06 12.78
CA VAL A 163 19.81 11.53 12.93
C VAL A 163 21.16 12.04 13.40
N ARG A 164 21.80 11.32 14.30
CA ARG A 164 23.11 11.69 14.87
C ARG A 164 24.28 11.23 13.98
N ASP A 165 24.17 9.99 13.46
CA ASP A 165 25.33 9.26 12.92
C ASP A 165 25.48 9.42 11.40
N PHE A 166 24.41 9.81 10.67
CA PHE A 166 24.51 10.07 9.23
C PHE A 166 24.84 11.54 8.96
N LYS A 167 25.62 11.77 7.89
CA LYS A 167 25.92 13.12 7.43
C LYS A 167 24.67 13.88 6.96
N GLN A 168 23.79 13.18 6.28
CA GLN A 168 22.54 13.72 5.76
C GLN A 168 21.55 12.61 5.48
N ILE A 169 20.28 12.89 5.74
CA ILE A 169 19.15 12.04 5.40
C ILE A 169 18.33 12.67 4.28
N LEU A 170 18.00 11.88 3.26
CA LEU A 170 17.08 12.22 2.21
C LEU A 170 15.84 11.34 2.32
N ASN A 171 14.66 11.92 2.19
CA ASN A 171 13.41 11.15 2.00
C ASN A 171 13.08 11.13 0.51
N SER A 172 13.32 10.00 -0.13
CA SER A 172 13.18 9.84 -1.59
C SER A 172 11.73 9.64 -2.05
N GLY A 173 10.81 9.29 -1.12
CA GLY A 173 9.43 8.93 -1.41
C GLY A 173 9.29 7.49 -1.91
N GLY A 174 9.61 7.20 -3.16
CA GLY A 174 9.46 5.89 -3.79
C GLY A 174 10.73 5.04 -3.83
N HIS A 175 10.55 3.75 -4.09
CA HIS A 175 11.66 2.79 -4.21
C HIS A 175 12.53 3.04 -5.45
N ASP A 176 11.91 3.42 -6.56
CA ASP A 176 12.58 3.82 -7.80
C ASP A 176 13.51 5.01 -7.58
N ALA A 177 13.02 6.05 -6.89
CA ALA A 177 13.79 7.23 -6.56
C ALA A 177 14.98 6.90 -5.64
N THR A 178 14.81 6.00 -4.65
CA THR A 178 15.91 5.54 -3.79
C THR A 178 16.99 4.84 -4.61
N VAL A 179 16.60 3.88 -5.46
CA VAL A 179 17.55 3.12 -6.30
C VAL A 179 18.33 4.05 -7.22
N LEU A 180 17.64 5.00 -7.87
CA LEU A 180 18.28 5.99 -8.75
C LEU A 180 19.18 6.95 -7.98
N ALA A 181 18.82 7.37 -6.77
CA ALA A 181 19.65 8.24 -5.94
C ALA A 181 20.98 7.57 -5.57
N VAL A 182 20.95 6.28 -5.21
CA VAL A 182 22.15 5.49 -4.94
C VAL A 182 23.00 5.29 -6.21
N LEU A 183 22.37 4.86 -7.32
CA LEU A 183 23.07 4.64 -8.59
C LEU A 183 23.81 5.88 -9.04
N ASN A 184 23.15 7.05 -8.98
CA ASN A 184 23.67 8.33 -9.45
C ASN A 184 24.51 9.07 -8.40
N ARG A 185 24.91 8.42 -7.29
CA ARG A 185 25.74 9.00 -6.22
C ARG A 185 25.16 10.26 -5.60
N LYS A 186 23.83 10.42 -5.59
CA LYS A 186 23.14 11.49 -4.85
C LYS A 186 23.16 11.24 -3.35
N VAL A 187 23.19 9.95 -2.98
CA VAL A 187 23.41 9.44 -1.62
C VAL A 187 24.40 8.28 -1.68
N ASP A 188 25.05 7.99 -0.56
CA ASP A 188 26.01 6.87 -0.45
C ASP A 188 25.29 5.53 -0.32
N ALA A 189 24.12 5.50 0.33
CA ALA A 189 23.31 4.32 0.54
C ALA A 189 21.83 4.69 0.66
N GLY A 190 20.96 3.67 0.61
CA GLY A 190 19.53 3.87 0.78
C GLY A 190 18.81 2.58 1.17
N ALA A 191 17.56 2.74 1.61
CA ALA A 191 16.69 1.65 1.98
C ALA A 191 15.63 1.37 0.91
N THR A 192 15.46 0.09 0.56
CA THR A 192 14.45 -0.35 -0.39
C THR A 192 13.99 -1.77 -0.04
N TYR A 193 13.40 -2.52 -0.98
CA TYR A 193 12.96 -3.90 -0.75
C TYR A 193 13.72 -4.94 -1.57
N ALA A 194 13.67 -6.17 -1.08
CA ALA A 194 13.96 -7.39 -1.84
C ALA A 194 12.87 -8.42 -1.53
N ASN A 195 12.41 -9.16 -2.53
CA ASN A 195 11.43 -10.22 -2.31
C ASN A 195 12.07 -11.47 -1.68
N SER A 196 13.38 -11.65 -1.85
CA SER A 196 14.20 -12.64 -1.13
C SER A 196 15.65 -12.17 -1.10
N PRO A 197 16.41 -12.38 0.00
CA PRO A 197 17.84 -12.12 0.06
C PRO A 197 18.66 -12.91 -0.98
N ASP A 198 18.18 -14.12 -1.32
CA ASP A 198 18.88 -15.07 -2.17
C ASP A 198 18.46 -14.98 -3.66
N SER A 199 17.61 -14.02 -4.01
CA SER A 199 17.08 -13.89 -5.37
C SER A 199 17.46 -12.57 -6.04
N ASN A 200 17.38 -12.56 -7.38
CA ASN A 200 17.49 -11.33 -8.18
C ASN A 200 16.17 -10.55 -8.25
N ASP A 201 15.18 -10.89 -7.41
CA ASP A 201 13.88 -10.23 -7.38
C ASP A 201 13.88 -9.10 -6.35
N THR A 202 14.39 -7.96 -6.78
CA THR A 202 14.71 -6.83 -5.92
C THR A 202 14.26 -5.52 -6.56
N ALA A 203 14.16 -4.45 -5.77
CA ALA A 203 13.83 -3.13 -6.28
C ALA A 203 14.79 -2.68 -7.39
N TRP A 204 16.09 -2.90 -7.23
CA TRP A 204 17.06 -2.43 -8.23
C TRP A 204 17.02 -3.24 -9.52
N THR A 205 16.65 -4.53 -9.51
CA THR A 205 16.42 -5.30 -10.74
C THR A 205 15.12 -4.92 -11.44
N ARG A 206 14.13 -4.42 -10.69
CA ARG A 206 12.87 -3.91 -11.24
C ARG A 206 13.06 -2.57 -11.95
N TYR A 207 13.73 -1.63 -11.29
CA TYR A 207 13.77 -0.24 -11.76
C TYR A 207 14.95 0.09 -12.68
N LEU A 208 16.02 -0.69 -12.64
CA LEU A 208 17.18 -0.51 -13.52
C LEU A 208 17.05 -1.41 -14.75
N LYS A 209 16.89 -0.80 -15.91
CA LYS A 209 16.73 -1.54 -17.19
C LYS A 209 18.05 -2.02 -17.78
N ASN A 210 19.16 -1.31 -17.48
CA ASN A 210 20.49 -1.66 -17.96
C ASN A 210 21.15 -2.68 -17.01
N PRO A 211 21.51 -3.88 -17.47
CA PRO A 211 22.19 -4.87 -16.63
C PRO A 211 23.52 -4.39 -16.01
N ALA A 212 24.22 -3.44 -16.64
CA ALA A 212 25.44 -2.86 -16.09
C ALA A 212 25.11 -2.04 -14.83
N ASP A 213 24.01 -1.27 -14.85
CA ASP A 213 23.57 -0.46 -13.71
C ASP A 213 23.09 -1.35 -12.55
N VAL A 214 22.40 -2.48 -12.87
CA VAL A 214 22.00 -3.47 -11.86
C VAL A 214 23.21 -3.99 -11.09
N LYS A 215 24.31 -4.32 -11.80
CA LYS A 215 25.57 -4.79 -11.20
C LYS A 215 26.28 -3.74 -10.34
N MET A 216 25.94 -2.46 -10.54
CA MET A 216 26.48 -1.37 -9.72
C MET A 216 25.79 -1.23 -8.37
N ILE A 217 24.68 -1.90 -8.14
CA ILE A 217 23.97 -1.87 -6.87
C ILE A 217 24.16 -3.21 -6.14
N ARG A 218 24.41 -3.14 -4.84
CA ARG A 218 24.41 -4.31 -3.96
C ARG A 218 23.70 -4.01 -2.65
N ALA A 219 23.11 -5.01 -2.05
CA ALA A 219 22.68 -4.96 -0.66
C ALA A 219 23.87 -5.23 0.26
N ILE A 220 23.92 -4.54 1.40
CA ILE A 220 24.88 -4.73 2.48
C ILE A 220 24.23 -5.35 3.72
N ALA A 221 22.89 -5.26 3.82
CA ALA A 221 22.11 -5.89 4.87
C ALA A 221 20.67 -6.12 4.41
N PHE A 222 20.03 -7.13 4.99
CA PHE A 222 18.60 -7.40 4.87
C PHE A 222 17.98 -7.45 6.25
N SER A 223 16.71 -7.09 6.35
CA SER A 223 15.94 -7.27 7.59
C SER A 223 15.55 -8.73 7.82
N GLU A 224 14.95 -8.99 8.96
CA GLU A 224 14.08 -10.15 9.16
C GLU A 224 12.90 -10.13 8.15
N PRO A 225 12.19 -11.28 7.97
CA PRO A 225 11.01 -11.34 7.11
C PRO A 225 9.93 -10.34 7.53
N ILE A 226 9.43 -9.58 6.59
CA ILE A 226 8.33 -8.62 6.74
C ILE A 226 7.07 -9.28 6.18
N PRO A 227 5.94 -9.33 6.89
CA PRO A 227 4.68 -9.78 6.29
C PRO A 227 4.35 -8.92 5.06
N ALA A 228 3.83 -9.55 4.02
CA ALA A 228 3.64 -8.88 2.72
C ALA A 228 2.58 -7.77 2.77
N ASP A 229 2.62 -6.91 1.75
CA ASP A 229 1.63 -5.86 1.51
C ASP A 229 0.21 -6.46 1.46
N ASN A 230 -0.77 -5.65 1.78
CA ASN A 230 -2.11 -6.14 2.04
C ASN A 230 -3.20 -5.37 1.28
N LEU A 231 -4.33 -6.03 1.14
CA LEU A 231 -5.60 -5.43 0.75
C LEU A 231 -6.45 -5.25 2.01
N VAL A 232 -6.86 -4.02 2.23
CA VAL A 232 -7.79 -3.67 3.31
C VAL A 232 -9.14 -3.24 2.74
N VAL A 233 -10.18 -3.43 3.54
CA VAL A 233 -11.51 -2.90 3.28
C VAL A 233 -11.90 -1.96 4.42
N ASN A 234 -12.59 -0.87 4.07
CA ASN A 234 -13.22 0.00 5.06
C ASN A 234 -14.32 -0.79 5.78
N ALA A 235 -14.41 -0.70 7.11
CA ALA A 235 -15.39 -1.45 7.89
C ALA A 235 -16.85 -1.07 7.57
N ASN A 236 -17.08 0.08 6.92
CA ASN A 236 -18.40 0.50 6.46
C ASN A 236 -18.80 -0.09 5.10
N LEU A 237 -17.90 -0.81 4.41
CA LEU A 237 -18.23 -1.48 3.15
C LEU A 237 -19.15 -2.67 3.43
N ASP A 238 -20.19 -2.84 2.60
CA ASP A 238 -21.10 -4.00 2.68
C ASP A 238 -20.28 -5.31 2.64
N ASP A 239 -20.54 -6.20 3.61
CA ASP A 239 -19.77 -7.44 3.74
C ASP A 239 -19.85 -8.37 2.53
N ARG A 240 -20.97 -8.36 1.79
CA ARG A 240 -21.13 -9.14 0.55
C ARG A 240 -20.24 -8.60 -0.55
N VAL A 241 -20.11 -7.26 -0.65
CA VAL A 241 -19.21 -6.61 -1.59
C VAL A 241 -17.76 -6.90 -1.22
N ALA A 242 -17.41 -6.77 0.06
CA ALA A 242 -16.06 -7.06 0.57
C ALA A 242 -15.67 -8.52 0.29
N LYS A 243 -16.56 -9.48 0.57
CA LYS A 243 -16.32 -10.90 0.29
C LYS A 243 -16.14 -11.17 -1.21
N LYS A 244 -16.94 -10.52 -2.05
CA LYS A 244 -16.82 -10.68 -3.51
C LYS A 244 -15.50 -10.10 -4.04
N ILE A 245 -15.02 -9.00 -3.45
CA ILE A 245 -13.70 -8.44 -3.77
C ILE A 245 -12.59 -9.43 -3.40
N GLU A 246 -12.67 -10.01 -2.20
CA GLU A 246 -11.72 -11.04 -1.75
C GLU A 246 -11.69 -12.23 -2.73
N GLU A 247 -12.85 -12.76 -3.10
CA GLU A 247 -12.98 -13.85 -4.08
C GLU A 247 -12.39 -13.46 -5.45
N ILE A 248 -12.60 -12.22 -5.92
CA ILE A 248 -12.01 -11.74 -7.17
C ILE A 248 -10.49 -11.78 -7.15
N PHE A 249 -9.86 -11.28 -6.08
CA PHE A 249 -8.40 -11.28 -5.98
C PHE A 249 -7.82 -12.68 -5.80
N LEU A 250 -8.50 -13.57 -5.08
CA LEU A 250 -8.11 -14.98 -5.00
C LEU A 250 -8.21 -15.68 -6.37
N ASP A 251 -9.25 -15.42 -7.14
CA ASP A 251 -9.40 -15.95 -8.50
C ASP A 251 -8.30 -15.45 -9.43
N LEU A 252 -7.98 -14.13 -9.38
CA LEU A 252 -6.87 -13.55 -10.14
C LEU A 252 -5.54 -14.23 -9.84
N SER A 253 -5.36 -14.70 -8.61
CA SER A 253 -4.18 -15.45 -8.17
C SER A 253 -4.03 -16.83 -8.85
N HIS A 254 -5.10 -17.37 -9.44
CA HIS A 254 -5.10 -18.66 -10.11
C HIS A 254 -5.17 -18.55 -11.64
N ASP A 255 -5.56 -17.37 -12.16
CA ASP A 255 -5.64 -17.11 -13.59
C ASP A 255 -4.31 -16.57 -14.14
N PRO A 256 -3.73 -17.11 -15.24
CA PRO A 256 -2.47 -16.63 -15.81
C PRO A 256 -2.48 -15.15 -16.19
N LYS A 257 -3.61 -14.64 -16.74
CA LYS A 257 -3.76 -13.22 -17.09
C LYS A 257 -3.88 -12.36 -15.84
N GLY A 258 -4.64 -12.85 -14.86
CA GLY A 258 -4.76 -12.21 -13.55
C GLY A 258 -3.40 -12.03 -12.86
N LYS A 259 -2.59 -13.10 -12.82
CA LYS A 259 -1.22 -13.04 -12.31
C LYS A 259 -0.36 -12.00 -13.02
N GLN A 260 -0.47 -11.90 -14.34
CA GLN A 260 0.31 -10.91 -15.09
C GLN A 260 -0.09 -9.47 -14.69
N MET A 261 -1.39 -9.18 -14.56
CA MET A 261 -1.88 -7.88 -14.10
C MET A 261 -1.41 -7.52 -12.68
N LEU A 262 -1.41 -8.51 -11.77
CA LEU A 262 -0.92 -8.34 -10.41
C LEU A 262 0.60 -8.10 -10.38
N ARG A 263 1.37 -8.77 -11.25
CA ARG A 263 2.81 -8.54 -11.41
C ARG A 263 3.12 -7.16 -11.96
N ASP A 264 2.36 -6.70 -12.94
CA ASP A 264 2.53 -5.37 -13.54
C ASP A 264 2.25 -4.27 -12.51
N LEU A 265 1.27 -4.47 -11.60
CA LEU A 265 0.96 -3.51 -10.56
C LEU A 265 2.08 -3.44 -9.51
N TYR A 266 2.28 -4.49 -8.73
CA TYR A 266 3.22 -4.50 -7.60
C TYR A 266 4.06 -5.78 -7.50
N GLN A 267 4.32 -6.46 -8.62
CA GLN A 267 5.03 -7.76 -8.67
C GLN A 267 4.40 -8.85 -7.78
N ILE A 268 3.09 -8.79 -7.61
CA ILE A 268 2.32 -9.77 -6.86
C ILE A 268 2.04 -10.98 -7.75
N ASP A 269 2.28 -12.20 -7.28
CA ASP A 269 1.92 -13.44 -7.98
C ASP A 269 0.54 -13.95 -7.57
N GLY A 270 0.06 -13.55 -6.38
CA GLY A 270 -1.22 -13.94 -5.85
C GLY A 270 -1.50 -13.33 -4.49
N PHE A 271 -2.59 -13.78 -3.90
CA PHE A 271 -3.05 -13.37 -2.57
C PHE A 271 -3.39 -14.58 -1.72
N VAL A 272 -3.18 -14.44 -0.42
CA VAL A 272 -3.64 -15.37 0.61
C VAL A 272 -4.42 -14.61 1.68
N PRO A 273 -5.35 -15.26 2.40
CA PRO A 273 -6.06 -14.63 3.52
C PRO A 273 -5.10 -14.02 4.55
N ALA A 274 -5.48 -12.89 5.10
CA ALA A 274 -4.70 -12.20 6.11
C ALA A 274 -5.54 -11.86 7.35
N THR A 275 -4.87 -11.81 8.49
CA THR A 275 -5.43 -11.39 9.76
C THR A 275 -4.62 -10.23 10.35
N ASP A 276 -5.22 -9.49 11.28
CA ASP A 276 -4.52 -8.40 11.98
C ASP A 276 -3.25 -8.89 12.70
N LYS A 277 -3.28 -10.11 13.23
CA LYS A 277 -2.16 -10.73 13.94
C LYS A 277 -0.92 -10.94 13.06
N ASP A 278 -1.10 -11.10 11.76
CA ASP A 278 0.03 -11.25 10.82
C ASP A 278 0.99 -10.04 10.88
N TYR A 279 0.54 -8.89 11.36
CA TYR A 279 1.28 -7.61 11.38
C TYR A 279 1.83 -7.24 12.77
N ASP A 280 1.84 -8.16 13.74
CA ASP A 280 2.38 -7.90 15.09
C ASP A 280 3.87 -7.57 15.08
N SER A 281 4.66 -8.23 14.20
CA SER A 281 6.08 -7.90 14.02
C SER A 281 6.31 -6.47 13.52
N VAL A 282 5.36 -5.94 12.75
CA VAL A 282 5.42 -4.56 12.24
C VAL A 282 5.15 -3.55 13.38
N ARG A 283 4.22 -3.85 14.29
CA ARG A 283 3.98 -3.05 15.50
C ARG A 283 5.22 -2.98 16.37
N GLN A 284 5.85 -4.15 16.60
CA GLN A 284 7.13 -4.22 17.33
C GLN A 284 8.25 -3.42 16.64
N ALA A 285 8.29 -3.44 15.30
CA ALA A 285 9.28 -2.66 14.55
C ALA A 285 9.11 -1.15 14.73
N PHE A 286 7.89 -0.63 14.81
CA PHE A 286 7.63 0.76 15.16
C PHE A 286 8.16 1.12 16.55
N ASP A 287 7.90 0.26 17.55
CA ASP A 287 8.31 0.47 18.93
C ASP A 287 9.85 0.50 19.03
N ILE A 288 10.53 -0.48 18.44
CA ILE A 288 12.01 -0.58 18.44
C ILE A 288 12.64 0.58 17.67
N ALA A 289 12.07 0.96 16.54
CA ALA A 289 12.54 2.09 15.73
C ALA A 289 12.32 3.46 16.40
N GLY A 290 11.62 3.50 17.54
CA GLY A 290 11.29 4.74 18.23
C GLY A 290 10.37 5.67 17.40
N ILE A 291 9.52 5.09 16.55
CA ILE A 291 8.57 5.83 15.72
C ILE A 291 7.19 5.75 16.39
N PRO A 292 6.71 6.81 17.03
CA PRO A 292 5.37 6.80 17.61
C PRO A 292 4.33 6.66 16.49
N ILE A 293 3.55 5.58 16.52
CA ILE A 293 2.55 5.28 15.49
C ILE A 293 1.59 6.47 15.29
N LYS A 294 1.14 7.11 16.38
CA LYS A 294 0.24 8.27 16.33
C LYS A 294 0.88 9.53 15.72
N GLU A 295 2.18 9.72 15.91
CA GLU A 295 2.89 10.90 15.39
C GLU A 295 3.32 10.73 13.92
N ALA A 296 3.32 9.51 13.41
CA ALA A 296 3.66 9.24 12.01
C ALA A 296 2.72 9.96 11.03
N LEU A 297 1.46 10.24 11.44
CA LEU A 297 0.51 11.06 10.68
C LEU A 297 0.73 12.57 10.84
N GLN A 298 1.31 13.02 11.97
CA GLN A 298 1.37 14.44 12.31
C GLN A 298 2.58 15.18 11.74
N LYS A 299 3.61 14.47 11.25
CA LYS A 299 4.83 15.07 10.69
C LYS A 299 4.63 15.59 9.25
N LYS A 300 3.54 16.33 9.03
CA LYS A 300 3.38 17.28 7.93
C LYS A 300 3.03 18.64 8.50
N GLN A 301 4.04 19.31 9.03
CA GLN A 301 4.10 20.78 8.98
C GLN A 301 5.53 21.19 8.68
N PRO A 302 5.68 22.20 7.80
CA PRO A 302 6.91 22.53 7.08
C PRO A 302 8.04 22.99 7.96
#